data_e5c3e3439af6b11cafc5f81930c166e6
#
_entry.id   e5c3e3439af6b11cafc5f81930c166e6
#
_cell.length_a   1.000
_cell.length_b   1.000
_cell.length_c   1.000
_cell.angle_alpha   90.00
_cell.angle_beta   90.00
_cell.angle_gamma   90.00
#
_symmetry.space_group_name_H-M   'P 1'
#
loop_
_entity.id
_entity.type
_entity.pdbx_description
1 polymer ?
#
loop_
_entity_poly.entity_id
_entity_poly.type
_entity_poly.pdbx_seq_one_letter_code
_entity_poly.pdbx_strand_id
1 'polypeptide(L)'
;MPKDKLYKKLRIFVSCPSDVDAERVRLGTVIKEDLEWLADELGITLELLDWPGVLPGAGRPEQVILDELKPKTWDIFFGIMWYRFGSPPQKSVKASSQNYFSGTEEEFKAAYRLWKKHKRPRVMFYWCKRDVAYDSIDAEQFKRVKKFFKEFLPKGEHPGLYREYKEKEDFERLVRKHLGQLLFRESPFKIRKARSRRVAGAGSNLKTPRLYRKKGSKR
;
A
#
# COMPACT_ATOMS: atom_id res chain seq x y z
N MET A 1 -24.64 26.64 7.99
CA MET A 1 -23.34 26.22 8.54
C MET A 1 -23.00 24.89 7.93
N PRO A 2 -21.90 24.71 7.19
CA PRO A 2 -21.49 23.38 6.75
C PRO A 2 -21.19 22.57 8.02
N LYS A 3 -21.76 21.36 8.11
CA LYS A 3 -21.43 20.41 9.17
C LYS A 3 -19.94 20.15 9.08
N ASP A 4 -19.21 20.32 10.18
CA ASP A 4 -17.78 20.00 10.25
C ASP A 4 -17.58 18.58 9.76
N LYS A 5 -16.97 18.46 8.56
CA LYS A 5 -16.69 17.16 7.95
C LYS A 5 -15.56 16.54 8.75
N LEU A 6 -15.85 15.55 9.57
CA LEU A 6 -14.85 14.84 10.34
C LEU A 6 -13.97 14.04 9.39
N TYR A 7 -12.71 14.47 9.23
CA TYR A 7 -11.73 13.76 8.43
C TYR A 7 -10.97 12.72 9.23
N LYS A 8 -10.81 11.55 8.66
CA LYS A 8 -9.94 10.51 9.19
C LYS A 8 -8.53 10.70 8.62
N LYS A 9 -7.54 10.95 9.50
CA LYS A 9 -6.15 10.99 9.08
C LYS A 9 -5.60 9.58 8.88
N LEU A 10 -4.94 9.32 7.74
CA LEU A 10 -4.16 8.12 7.47
C LEU A 10 -2.69 8.49 7.28
N ARG A 11 -1.84 7.97 8.16
CA ARG A 11 -0.40 8.18 8.15
C ARG A 11 0.31 7.03 7.43
N ILE A 12 1.03 7.38 6.37
CA ILE A 12 1.77 6.45 5.52
C ILE A 12 3.25 6.63 5.79
N PHE A 13 3.85 5.71 6.52
CA PHE A 13 5.30 5.69 6.72
C PHE A 13 5.98 4.97 5.56
N VAL A 14 6.97 5.60 4.94
CA VAL A 14 7.73 5.06 3.81
C VAL A 14 9.10 4.62 4.27
N SER A 15 9.40 3.35 4.03
CA SER A 15 10.67 2.71 4.35
C SER A 15 11.30 2.18 3.08
N CYS A 16 12.47 2.69 2.73
CA CYS A 16 13.17 2.28 1.53
C CYS A 16 14.69 2.57 1.61
N PRO A 17 15.54 1.71 1.02
CA PRO A 17 16.94 2.03 0.76
C PRO A 17 17.09 3.10 -0.34
N SER A 18 18.27 3.69 -0.45
CA SER A 18 18.56 4.80 -1.38
C SER A 18 18.48 4.42 -2.87
N ASP A 19 18.61 3.15 -3.21
CA ASP A 19 18.53 2.66 -4.61
C ASP A 19 17.11 2.72 -5.21
N VAL A 20 16.09 2.98 -4.38
CA VAL A 20 14.69 3.19 -4.78
C VAL A 20 14.14 4.55 -4.36
N ASP A 21 15.01 5.54 -4.19
CA ASP A 21 14.59 6.90 -3.83
C ASP A 21 13.67 7.54 -4.91
N ALA A 22 13.89 7.22 -6.16
CA ALA A 22 13.02 7.67 -7.24
C ALA A 22 11.58 7.15 -7.09
N GLU A 23 11.41 5.91 -6.64
CA GLU A 23 10.11 5.33 -6.34
C GLU A 23 9.45 5.99 -5.11
N ARG A 24 10.24 6.37 -4.12
CA ARG A 24 9.75 7.15 -2.95
C ARG A 24 9.18 8.49 -3.40
N VAL A 25 9.92 9.22 -4.22
CA VAL A 25 9.44 10.50 -4.79
C VAL A 25 8.16 10.29 -5.60
N ARG A 26 8.12 9.27 -6.46
CA ARG A 26 6.94 8.91 -7.26
C ARG A 26 5.72 8.56 -6.41
N LEU A 27 5.93 7.85 -5.30
CA LEU A 27 4.86 7.59 -4.33
C LEU A 27 4.24 8.89 -3.80
N GLY A 28 5.09 9.86 -3.44
CA GLY A 28 4.64 11.19 -2.99
C GLY A 28 3.82 11.91 -4.07
N THR A 29 4.29 11.90 -5.33
CA THR A 29 3.58 12.46 -6.47
C THR A 29 2.21 11.81 -6.67
N VAL A 30 2.14 10.48 -6.68
CA VAL A 30 0.87 9.74 -6.84
C VAL A 30 -0.11 10.06 -5.70
N ILE A 31 0.37 10.17 -4.47
CA ILE A 31 -0.48 10.55 -3.34
C ILE A 31 -1.06 11.94 -3.55
N LYS A 32 -0.20 12.93 -3.88
CA LYS A 32 -0.58 14.32 -3.99
C LYS A 32 -1.44 14.62 -5.22
N GLU A 33 -1.06 14.08 -6.37
CA GLU A 33 -1.68 14.45 -7.65
C GLU A 33 -2.87 13.54 -8.03
N ASP A 34 -2.78 12.25 -7.68
CA ASP A 34 -3.78 11.27 -8.12
C ASP A 34 -4.78 10.86 -7.03
N LEU A 35 -4.40 10.91 -5.75
CA LEU A 35 -5.20 10.32 -4.68
C LEU A 35 -5.73 11.33 -3.66
N GLU A 36 -5.19 12.53 -3.57
CA GLU A 36 -5.60 13.52 -2.56
C GLU A 36 -7.06 13.94 -2.74
N TRP A 37 -7.49 14.19 -3.99
CA TRP A 37 -8.89 14.53 -4.29
C TRP A 37 -9.85 13.39 -3.91
N LEU A 38 -9.46 12.13 -4.20
CA LEU A 38 -10.27 10.95 -3.85
C LEU A 38 -10.34 10.78 -2.33
N ALA A 39 -9.23 10.99 -1.64
CA ALA A 39 -9.17 10.92 -0.19
C ALA A 39 -10.09 11.97 0.44
N ASP A 40 -10.07 13.21 -0.06
CA ASP A 40 -10.96 14.31 0.41
C ASP A 40 -12.42 13.94 0.23
N GLU A 41 -12.83 13.47 -0.94
CA GLU A 41 -14.19 12.99 -1.20
C GLU A 41 -14.62 11.86 -0.24
N LEU A 42 -13.68 11.02 0.16
CA LEU A 42 -13.90 9.92 1.09
C LEU A 42 -13.77 10.33 2.57
N GLY A 43 -13.56 11.61 2.87
CA GLY A 43 -13.37 12.13 4.23
C GLY A 43 -12.07 11.65 4.88
N ILE A 44 -11.01 11.53 4.09
CA ILE A 44 -9.69 11.08 4.53
C ILE A 44 -8.66 12.17 4.22
N THR A 45 -7.73 12.40 5.15
CA THR A 45 -6.51 13.18 4.90
C THR A 45 -5.34 12.20 4.87
N LEU A 46 -4.52 12.27 3.82
CA LEU A 46 -3.29 11.47 3.70
C LEU A 46 -2.09 12.28 4.22
N GLU A 47 -1.30 11.67 5.09
CA GLU A 47 -0.05 12.22 5.61
C GLU A 47 1.09 11.27 5.28
N LEU A 48 2.00 11.72 4.42
CA LEU A 48 3.21 10.96 4.08
C LEU A 48 4.28 11.25 5.13
N LEU A 49 4.81 10.19 5.72
CA LEU A 49 5.88 10.23 6.70
C LEU A 49 7.10 9.56 6.09
N ASP A 50 8.11 10.35 5.75
CA ASP A 50 9.36 9.85 5.20
C ASP A 50 10.57 10.51 5.88
N TRP A 51 11.72 9.87 5.80
CA TRP A 51 12.93 10.31 6.49
C TRP A 51 13.43 11.72 6.08
N PRO A 52 13.27 12.20 4.82
CA PRO A 52 13.69 13.57 4.48
C PRO A 52 12.90 14.65 5.21
N GLY A 53 11.70 14.35 5.69
CA GLY A 53 10.89 15.25 6.50
C GLY A 53 11.24 15.26 8.00
N VAL A 54 12.14 14.38 8.45
CA VAL A 54 12.57 14.28 9.84
C VAL A 54 13.55 15.40 10.18
N LEU A 55 13.30 16.09 11.27
CA LEU A 55 14.21 17.15 11.74
C LEU A 55 15.55 16.56 12.17
N PRO A 56 16.68 17.26 11.88
CA PRO A 56 17.97 16.84 12.36
C PRO A 56 17.98 16.72 13.90
N GLY A 57 18.47 15.60 14.41
CA GLY A 57 18.54 15.34 15.86
C GLY A 57 19.84 14.64 16.25
N ALA A 58 20.18 14.69 17.51
CA ALA A 58 21.31 13.97 18.06
C ALA A 58 20.92 12.52 18.34
N GLY A 59 21.78 11.58 17.96
CA GLY A 59 21.59 10.15 18.19
C GLY A 59 21.81 9.32 16.94
N ARG A 60 21.45 8.05 17.03
CA ARG A 60 21.48 7.12 15.89
C ARG A 60 20.37 7.51 14.88
N PRO A 61 20.69 7.70 13.60
CA PRO A 61 19.71 8.20 12.62
C PRO A 61 18.39 7.41 12.63
N GLU A 62 18.45 6.08 12.68
CA GLU A 62 17.26 5.23 12.69
C GLU A 62 16.42 5.44 13.97
N GLN A 63 17.07 5.69 15.10
CA GLN A 63 16.37 5.97 16.36
C GLN A 63 15.70 7.34 16.32
N VAL A 64 16.38 8.35 15.77
CA VAL A 64 15.79 9.69 15.57
C VAL A 64 14.54 9.60 14.70
N ILE A 65 14.62 8.85 13.60
CA ILE A 65 13.47 8.61 12.71
C ILE A 65 12.32 7.93 13.46
N LEU A 66 12.59 6.85 14.19
CA LEU A 66 11.56 6.11 14.92
C LEU A 66 10.96 6.91 16.08
N ASP A 67 11.76 7.74 16.76
CA ASP A 67 11.28 8.57 17.84
C ASP A 67 10.42 9.74 17.34
N GLU A 68 10.81 10.37 16.23
CA GLU A 68 10.07 11.47 15.60
C GLU A 68 8.77 10.96 14.96
N LEU A 69 8.85 9.94 14.13
CA LEU A 69 7.73 9.44 13.35
C LEU A 69 6.85 8.43 14.10
N LYS A 70 7.26 8.00 15.28
CA LYS A 70 6.45 7.18 16.23
C LYS A 70 5.68 6.01 15.59
N PRO A 71 6.27 4.82 15.46
CA PRO A 71 5.65 3.68 14.75
C PRO A 71 4.21 3.35 15.16
N LYS A 72 3.84 3.61 16.41
CA LYS A 72 2.47 3.41 16.91
C LYS A 72 1.42 4.31 16.24
N THR A 73 1.84 5.37 15.57
CA THR A 73 0.95 6.30 14.88
C THR A 73 0.78 5.98 13.40
N TRP A 74 1.53 5.01 12.86
CA TRP A 74 1.42 4.63 11.45
C TRP A 74 0.14 3.85 11.21
N ASP A 75 -0.59 4.23 10.18
CA ASP A 75 -1.73 3.45 9.66
C ASP A 75 -1.30 2.50 8.57
N ILE A 76 -0.31 2.91 7.78
CA ILE A 76 0.26 2.15 6.68
C ILE A 76 1.79 2.20 6.80
N PHE A 77 2.42 1.04 6.75
CA PHE A 77 3.85 0.87 6.49
C PHE A 77 4.01 0.54 5.01
N PHE A 78 4.72 1.39 4.28
CA PHE A 78 4.94 1.25 2.84
C PHE A 78 6.42 0.97 2.58
N GLY A 79 6.76 -0.30 2.39
CA GLY A 79 8.13 -0.75 2.13
C GLY A 79 8.41 -0.86 0.63
N ILE A 80 9.54 -0.31 0.18
CA ILE A 80 10.03 -0.43 -1.20
C ILE A 80 11.46 -0.95 -1.14
N MET A 81 11.81 -1.92 -1.97
CA MET A 81 13.15 -2.49 -2.00
C MET A 81 13.51 -2.96 -3.41
N TRP A 82 14.78 -2.85 -3.78
CA TRP A 82 15.29 -3.35 -5.06
C TRP A 82 16.41 -4.37 -4.83
N TYR A 83 17.66 -3.99 -5.01
CA TYR A 83 18.81 -4.89 -4.83
C TYR A 83 19.65 -4.56 -3.59
N ARG A 84 19.46 -3.40 -2.97
CA ARG A 84 20.09 -3.03 -1.71
C ARG A 84 19.18 -3.32 -0.53
N PHE A 85 19.76 -3.80 0.54
CA PHE A 85 19.06 -3.99 1.81
C PHE A 85 19.12 -2.74 2.71
N GLY A 86 20.01 -1.82 2.36
CA GLY A 86 20.33 -0.62 3.13
C GLY A 86 21.59 -0.81 4.01
N SER A 87 22.06 0.32 4.54
CA SER A 87 23.24 0.32 5.41
C SER A 87 22.91 -0.24 6.80
N PRO A 88 23.87 -0.94 7.44
CA PRO A 88 23.69 -1.35 8.83
C PRO A 88 23.49 -0.12 9.73
N PRO A 89 22.54 -0.18 10.68
CA PRO A 89 22.34 0.90 11.63
C PRO A 89 23.58 1.07 12.50
N GLN A 90 23.87 2.31 12.89
CA GLN A 90 24.97 2.58 13.80
C GLN A 90 24.75 1.85 15.13
N LYS A 91 25.78 1.21 15.65
CA LYS A 91 25.70 0.48 16.93
C LYS A 91 25.38 1.46 18.05
N SER A 92 24.25 1.26 18.72
CA SER A 92 23.91 1.99 19.93
C SER A 92 24.78 1.54 21.08
N VAL A 93 25.24 2.50 21.89
CA VAL A 93 25.96 2.23 23.16
C VAL A 93 25.04 1.56 24.19
N LYS A 94 23.73 1.68 24.04
CA LYS A 94 22.70 0.95 24.81
C LYS A 94 22.09 -0.12 23.92
N ALA A 95 22.71 -1.28 23.87
CA ALA A 95 22.28 -2.41 23.09
C ALA A 95 20.84 -2.86 23.43
N SER A 96 19.87 -2.54 22.56
CA SER A 96 18.81 -3.49 22.36
C SER A 96 19.44 -4.69 21.65
N SER A 97 19.27 -5.90 22.18
CA SER A 97 19.93 -7.15 21.79
C SER A 97 19.62 -7.66 20.37
N GLN A 98 19.09 -6.83 19.49
CA GLN A 98 18.74 -7.18 18.11
C GLN A 98 19.70 -6.45 17.16
N ASN A 99 20.58 -7.23 16.55
CA ASN A 99 21.43 -6.77 15.46
C ASN A 99 20.60 -6.72 14.17
N TYR A 100 20.18 -5.54 13.75
CA TYR A 100 19.57 -5.35 12.43
C TYR A 100 20.66 -5.20 11.36
N PHE A 101 20.39 -5.70 10.16
CA PHE A 101 21.28 -5.54 9.02
C PHE A 101 21.10 -4.21 8.30
N SER A 102 19.97 -3.53 8.52
CA SER A 102 19.70 -2.19 7.96
C SER A 102 18.63 -1.45 8.74
N GLY A 103 18.56 -0.11 8.55
CA GLY A 103 17.48 0.72 9.07
C GLY A 103 16.11 0.28 8.53
N THR A 104 16.02 -0.02 7.24
CA THR A 104 14.80 -0.55 6.61
C THR A 104 14.29 -1.84 7.27
N GLU A 105 15.20 -2.73 7.68
CA GLU A 105 14.83 -3.94 8.43
C GLU A 105 14.28 -3.60 9.82
N GLU A 106 14.93 -2.68 10.52
CA GLU A 106 14.51 -2.24 11.86
C GLU A 106 13.11 -1.64 11.82
N GLU A 107 12.87 -0.74 10.87
CA GLU A 107 11.57 -0.10 10.62
C GLU A 107 10.48 -1.13 10.29
N PHE A 108 10.80 -2.06 9.38
CA PHE A 108 9.89 -3.15 9.03
C PHE A 108 9.55 -4.01 10.24
N LYS A 109 10.55 -4.44 11.01
CA LYS A 109 10.32 -5.28 12.20
C LYS A 109 9.52 -4.54 13.28
N ALA A 110 9.69 -3.22 13.41
CA ALA A 110 8.85 -2.40 14.29
C ALA A 110 7.39 -2.41 13.83
N ALA A 111 7.15 -2.15 12.54
CA ALA A 111 5.81 -2.19 11.93
C ALA A 111 5.17 -3.58 12.05
N TYR A 112 5.93 -4.64 11.76
CA TYR A 112 5.43 -6.01 11.79
C TYR A 112 5.06 -6.47 13.21
N ARG A 113 5.84 -6.10 14.23
CA ARG A 113 5.51 -6.36 15.65
C ARG A 113 4.19 -5.69 16.05
N LEU A 114 4.01 -4.43 15.66
CA LEU A 114 2.76 -3.70 15.91
C LEU A 114 1.58 -4.35 15.17
N TRP A 115 1.77 -4.73 13.91
CA TRP A 115 0.75 -5.45 13.16
C TRP A 115 0.37 -6.79 13.81
N LYS A 116 1.33 -7.57 14.28
CA LYS A 116 1.03 -8.81 15.01
C LYS A 116 0.12 -8.57 16.20
N LYS A 117 0.42 -7.52 16.98
CA LYS A 117 -0.27 -7.21 18.23
C LYS A 117 -1.61 -6.49 17.99
N HIS A 118 -1.66 -5.53 17.09
CA HIS A 118 -2.77 -4.60 16.95
C HIS A 118 -3.48 -4.67 15.60
N LYS A 119 -2.96 -5.50 14.66
CA LYS A 119 -3.40 -5.56 13.26
C LYS A 119 -3.24 -4.21 12.51
N ARG A 120 -2.36 -3.34 13.03
CA ARG A 120 -1.93 -2.06 12.47
C ARG A 120 -0.45 -1.82 12.81
N PRO A 121 0.30 -1.11 11.94
CA PRO A 121 -0.10 -0.59 10.61
C PRO A 121 -0.40 -1.71 9.59
N ARG A 122 -1.11 -1.38 8.51
CA ARG A 122 -1.16 -2.26 7.33
C ARG A 122 0.20 -2.28 6.67
N VAL A 123 0.82 -3.44 6.58
CA VAL A 123 2.11 -3.62 5.92
C VAL A 123 1.89 -3.85 4.42
N MET A 124 2.44 -2.97 3.59
CA MET A 124 2.43 -3.05 2.13
C MET A 124 3.88 -3.06 1.65
N PHE A 125 4.31 -4.10 0.96
CA PHE A 125 5.69 -4.22 0.51
C PHE A 125 5.78 -4.42 -0.99
N TYR A 126 6.76 -3.73 -1.63
CA TYR A 126 6.99 -3.73 -3.07
C TYR A 126 8.45 -4.06 -3.37
N TRP A 127 8.65 -5.03 -4.24
CA TRP A 127 9.98 -5.45 -4.66
C TRP A 127 10.22 -5.11 -6.12
N CYS A 128 11.18 -4.23 -6.37
CA CYS A 128 11.65 -3.93 -7.72
C CYS A 128 12.41 -5.13 -8.30
N LYS A 129 12.03 -5.53 -9.50
CA LYS A 129 12.65 -6.63 -10.26
C LYS A 129 13.33 -6.11 -11.53
N ARG A 130 13.63 -4.82 -11.59
CA ARG A 130 14.40 -4.20 -12.68
C ARG A 130 15.79 -4.82 -12.72
N ASP A 131 16.32 -4.96 -13.93
CA ASP A 131 17.67 -5.45 -14.11
C ASP A 131 18.69 -4.47 -13.52
N VAL A 132 19.77 -5.01 -12.98
CA VAL A 132 20.86 -4.24 -12.38
C VAL A 132 22.11 -4.54 -13.18
N ALA A 133 22.86 -3.48 -13.55
CA ALA A 133 24.16 -3.67 -14.18
C ALA A 133 25.07 -4.49 -13.24
N TYR A 134 25.76 -5.48 -13.80
CA TYR A 134 26.59 -6.43 -13.04
C TYR A 134 27.59 -5.72 -12.12
N ASP A 135 28.21 -4.66 -12.62
CA ASP A 135 29.22 -3.86 -11.91
C ASP A 135 28.67 -3.06 -10.73
N SER A 136 27.32 -2.89 -10.68
CA SER A 136 26.64 -2.12 -9.64
C SER A 136 26.08 -3.01 -8.52
N ILE A 137 26.16 -4.34 -8.67
CA ILE A 137 25.59 -5.28 -7.72
C ILE A 137 26.53 -5.52 -6.56
N ASP A 138 26.12 -5.11 -5.35
CA ASP A 138 26.67 -5.67 -4.13
C ASP A 138 26.00 -7.04 -3.86
N ALA A 139 26.76 -8.11 -4.08
CA ALA A 139 26.27 -9.48 -3.99
C ALA A 139 25.73 -9.83 -2.56
N GLU A 140 26.36 -9.30 -1.52
CA GLU A 140 25.93 -9.53 -0.14
C GLU A 140 24.62 -8.79 0.17
N GLN A 141 24.50 -7.54 -0.26
CA GLN A 141 23.25 -6.78 -0.15
C GLN A 141 22.11 -7.50 -0.89
N PHE A 142 22.36 -7.94 -2.11
CA PHE A 142 21.34 -8.62 -2.91
C PHE A 142 20.94 -9.98 -2.31
N LYS A 143 21.88 -10.72 -1.75
CA LYS A 143 21.61 -11.98 -1.03
C LYS A 143 20.71 -11.74 0.18
N ARG A 144 20.92 -10.65 0.93
CA ARG A 144 20.08 -10.25 2.06
C ARG A 144 18.66 -9.90 1.61
N VAL A 145 18.52 -9.13 0.52
CA VAL A 145 17.20 -8.82 -0.07
C VAL A 145 16.46 -10.10 -0.43
N LYS A 146 17.12 -11.03 -1.13
CA LYS A 146 16.51 -12.31 -1.49
C LYS A 146 16.09 -13.12 -0.26
N LYS A 147 16.93 -13.15 0.79
CA LYS A 147 16.61 -13.80 2.05
C LYS A 147 15.38 -13.17 2.70
N PHE A 148 15.35 -11.85 2.80
CA PHE A 148 14.24 -11.10 3.37
C PHE A 148 12.90 -11.40 2.68
N PHE A 149 12.86 -11.40 1.35
CA PHE A 149 11.62 -11.73 0.63
C PHE A 149 11.22 -13.23 0.75
N LYS A 150 12.16 -14.15 1.00
CA LYS A 150 11.82 -15.54 1.34
C LYS A 150 11.07 -15.64 2.67
N GLU A 151 11.28 -14.72 3.59
CA GLU A 151 10.59 -14.69 4.88
C GLU A 151 9.10 -14.34 4.76
N PHE A 152 8.66 -13.78 3.62
CA PHE A 152 7.24 -13.56 3.31
C PHE A 152 6.51 -14.81 2.81
N LEU A 153 7.23 -15.88 2.51
CA LEU A 153 6.63 -17.16 2.12
C LEU A 153 5.87 -17.80 3.30
N PRO A 154 4.92 -18.72 3.06
CA PRO A 154 4.05 -19.28 4.11
C PRO A 154 4.80 -19.90 5.31
N LYS A 155 6.03 -20.39 5.10
CA LYS A 155 6.88 -20.97 6.16
C LYS A 155 7.96 -20.01 6.67
N GLY A 156 7.97 -18.76 6.21
CA GLY A 156 8.94 -17.76 6.64
C GLY A 156 8.57 -17.10 7.96
N GLU A 157 9.45 -16.25 8.47
CA GLU A 157 9.27 -15.54 9.75
C GLU A 157 8.16 -14.49 9.68
N HIS A 158 7.92 -13.96 8.50
CA HIS A 158 6.97 -12.85 8.25
C HIS A 158 5.98 -13.18 7.13
N PRO A 159 5.20 -14.27 7.24
CA PRO A 159 4.30 -14.68 6.17
C PRO A 159 3.39 -13.53 5.74
N GLY A 160 3.40 -13.21 4.45
CA GLY A 160 2.67 -12.06 3.92
C GLY A 160 2.66 -12.03 2.41
N LEU A 161 2.06 -10.98 1.88
CA LEU A 161 1.94 -10.75 0.45
C LEU A 161 2.67 -9.46 0.09
N TYR A 162 3.68 -9.57 -0.74
CA TYR A 162 4.31 -8.42 -1.40
C TYR A 162 3.93 -8.35 -2.87
N ARG A 163 4.30 -7.27 -3.54
CA ARG A 163 4.11 -7.10 -4.99
C ARG A 163 5.45 -6.85 -5.67
N GLU A 164 5.61 -7.46 -6.83
CA GLU A 164 6.76 -7.22 -7.70
C GLU A 164 6.39 -6.22 -8.79
N TYR A 165 7.36 -5.43 -9.22
CA TYR A 165 7.27 -4.53 -10.37
C TYR A 165 8.63 -4.43 -11.04
N LYS A 166 8.68 -4.02 -12.30
CA LYS A 166 9.92 -3.74 -13.02
C LYS A 166 10.08 -2.25 -13.28
N GLU A 167 9.15 -1.67 -13.98
CA GLU A 167 9.24 -0.28 -14.39
C GLU A 167 8.57 0.66 -13.37
N LYS A 168 9.00 1.92 -13.37
CA LYS A 168 8.46 2.94 -12.47
C LYS A 168 6.97 3.18 -12.69
N GLU A 169 6.54 3.08 -13.93
CA GLU A 169 5.14 3.22 -14.35
C GLU A 169 4.26 2.07 -13.80
N ASP A 170 4.81 0.86 -13.76
CA ASP A 170 4.15 -0.29 -13.13
C ASP A 170 3.99 -0.06 -11.62
N PHE A 171 5.03 0.47 -10.98
CA PHE A 171 4.98 0.84 -9.57
C PHE A 171 3.88 1.86 -9.30
N GLU A 172 3.83 2.97 -10.04
CA GLU A 172 2.79 3.99 -9.90
C GLU A 172 1.39 3.40 -10.06
N ARG A 173 1.18 2.58 -11.10
CA ARG A 173 -0.10 1.90 -11.35
C ARG A 173 -0.52 1.02 -10.17
N LEU A 174 0.43 0.27 -9.59
CA LEU A 174 0.19 -0.55 -8.41
C LEU A 174 -0.15 0.31 -7.19
N VAL A 175 0.57 1.40 -6.98
CA VAL A 175 0.32 2.36 -5.88
C VAL A 175 -1.08 2.94 -5.99
N ARG A 176 -1.43 3.54 -7.14
CA ARG A 176 -2.78 4.09 -7.38
C ARG A 176 -3.87 3.08 -7.07
N LYS A 177 -3.72 1.87 -7.62
CA LYS A 177 -4.69 0.78 -7.42
C LYS A 177 -4.82 0.39 -5.96
N HIS A 178 -3.71 0.16 -5.26
CA HIS A 178 -3.76 -0.39 -3.92
C HIS A 178 -4.15 0.65 -2.88
N LEU A 179 -3.60 1.85 -2.95
CA LEU A 179 -3.99 2.94 -2.05
C LEU A 179 -5.42 3.39 -2.34
N GLY A 180 -5.83 3.53 -3.61
CA GLY A 180 -7.22 3.83 -3.95
C GLY A 180 -8.19 2.82 -3.36
N GLN A 181 -7.93 1.52 -3.50
CA GLN A 181 -8.75 0.48 -2.87
C GLN A 181 -8.76 0.58 -1.35
N LEU A 182 -7.66 0.97 -0.74
CA LEU A 182 -7.55 1.14 0.69
C LEU A 182 -8.37 2.33 1.18
N LEU A 183 -8.33 3.46 0.47
CA LEU A 183 -9.14 4.64 0.78
C LEU A 183 -10.63 4.31 0.88
N PHE A 184 -11.16 3.56 -0.09
CA PHE A 184 -12.57 3.10 -0.03
C PHE A 184 -12.87 2.23 1.18
N ARG A 185 -11.91 1.41 1.64
CA ARG A 185 -12.10 0.54 2.82
C ARG A 185 -12.01 1.31 4.15
N GLU A 186 -11.16 2.33 4.18
CA GLU A 186 -10.87 3.12 5.39
C GLU A 186 -11.77 4.35 5.53
N SER A 187 -12.58 4.67 4.50
CA SER A 187 -13.52 5.79 4.54
C SER A 187 -14.45 5.72 5.74
N PRO A 188 -14.59 6.81 6.51
CA PRO A 188 -15.57 6.90 7.58
C PRO A 188 -17.00 6.95 7.03
N PHE A 189 -17.17 7.30 5.76
CA PHE A 189 -18.47 7.32 5.12
C PHE A 189 -18.87 5.92 4.71
N LYS A 190 -20.02 5.46 5.19
CA LYS A 190 -20.60 4.20 4.70
C LYS A 190 -21.03 4.42 3.24
N ILE A 191 -20.18 4.00 2.31
CA ILE A 191 -20.55 3.96 0.89
C ILE A 191 -21.73 2.97 0.81
N ARG A 192 -22.94 3.49 0.68
CA ARG A 192 -24.11 2.67 0.38
C ARG A 192 -23.77 1.97 -0.94
N LYS A 193 -23.49 0.66 -0.89
CA LYS A 193 -23.46 -0.15 -2.09
C LYS A 193 -24.72 0.20 -2.87
N ALA A 194 -24.57 0.80 -4.04
CA ALA A 194 -25.69 1.02 -4.94
C ALA A 194 -26.35 -0.35 -5.09
N ARG A 195 -27.51 -0.55 -4.47
CA ARG A 195 -28.35 -1.70 -4.74
C ARG A 195 -28.60 -1.59 -6.24
N SER A 196 -28.04 -2.51 -7.02
CA SER A 196 -28.48 -2.68 -8.39
C SER A 196 -29.98 -2.81 -8.29
N ARG A 197 -30.72 -1.79 -8.70
CA ARG A 197 -32.13 -1.90 -8.94
C ARG A 197 -32.23 -2.99 -10.02
N ARG A 198 -32.52 -4.21 -9.61
CA ARG A 198 -33.15 -5.14 -10.51
C ARG A 198 -34.35 -4.38 -11.04
N VAL A 199 -34.27 -4.01 -12.30
CA VAL A 199 -35.42 -3.57 -13.05
C VAL A 199 -36.38 -4.77 -12.98
N ALA A 200 -37.33 -4.69 -12.06
CA ALA A 200 -38.43 -5.61 -12.02
C ALA A 200 -39.11 -5.45 -13.37
N GLY A 201 -39.06 -6.51 -14.15
CA GLY A 201 -39.60 -6.53 -15.50
C GLY A 201 -41.00 -5.96 -15.51
N ALA A 202 -41.17 -4.90 -16.28
CA ALA A 202 -42.50 -4.50 -16.72
C ALA A 202 -43.02 -5.69 -17.57
N GLY A 203 -43.96 -6.42 -17.00
CA GLY A 203 -44.66 -7.44 -17.70
C GLY A 203 -45.38 -6.82 -18.91
N SER A 204 -44.82 -7.02 -20.10
CA SER A 204 -45.49 -6.71 -21.33
C SER A 204 -46.58 -7.76 -21.55
N ASN A 205 -47.81 -7.44 -21.19
CA ASN A 205 -49.00 -8.11 -21.69
C ASN A 205 -49.15 -7.83 -23.20
N LEU A 206 -48.38 -8.51 -24.00
CA LEU A 206 -48.60 -8.61 -25.43
C LEU A 206 -49.66 -9.70 -25.69
N LYS A 207 -50.94 -9.29 -25.76
CA LYS A 207 -52.01 -10.12 -26.31
C LYS A 207 -51.64 -10.47 -27.74
N THR A 208 -51.36 -11.72 -28.03
CA THR A 208 -51.21 -12.27 -29.39
C THR A 208 -52.53 -12.17 -30.14
N PRO A 209 -52.56 -11.66 -31.38
CA PRO A 209 -53.77 -11.64 -32.20
C PRO A 209 -54.11 -13.07 -32.66
N ARG A 210 -55.36 -13.47 -32.46
CA ARG A 210 -55.90 -14.74 -32.96
C ARG A 210 -55.83 -14.77 -34.50
N LEU A 211 -55.05 -15.65 -35.05
CA LEU A 211 -55.05 -15.97 -36.44
C LEU A 211 -56.35 -16.68 -36.81
N TYR A 212 -57.08 -16.06 -37.76
CA TYR A 212 -58.33 -16.58 -38.38
C TYR A 212 -58.04 -17.85 -39.14
N ARG A 213 -58.63 -18.96 -38.74
CA ARG A 213 -58.51 -20.27 -39.37
C ARG A 213 -59.52 -20.33 -40.51
N LYS A 214 -59.09 -20.15 -41.75
CA LYS A 214 -59.94 -20.44 -42.94
C LYS A 214 -60.24 -21.95 -43.06
N LYS A 215 -61.54 -22.25 -42.99
CA LYS A 215 -62.03 -23.59 -43.31
C LYS A 215 -61.84 -23.89 -44.80
N GLY A 216 -61.15 -24.94 -45.12
CA GLY A 216 -61.08 -25.47 -46.48
C GLY A 216 -62.40 -26.06 -46.89
N SER A 217 -62.84 -25.71 -48.11
CA SER A 217 -63.91 -26.34 -48.82
C SER A 217 -63.34 -27.48 -49.65
N LYS A 218 -64.00 -28.61 -49.52
CA LYS A 218 -63.77 -29.77 -50.38
C LYS A 218 -64.29 -29.48 -51.76
N ARG A 219 -63.51 -29.77 -52.79
CA ARG A 219 -63.92 -30.63 -53.93
C ARG A 219 -62.67 -31.16 -54.63
#